data_b7a6cc1096d1b5468c22fd8b6b9d5518
#
_entry.id   b7a6cc1096d1b5468c22fd8b6b9d5518
#
_cell.length_a   1.000
_cell.length_b   1.000
_cell.length_c   1.000
_cell.angle_alpha   90.00
_cell.angle_beta   90.00
_cell.angle_gamma   90.00
#
_symmetry.space_group_name_H-M   'P 1'
#
loop_
_entity.id
_entity.type
_entity.pdbx_description
1 polymer ?
#
loop_
_entity_poly.entity_id
_entity_poly.type
_entity_poly.pdbx_seq_one_letter_code
_entity_poly.pdbx_strand_id
1 'polypeptide(L)'
;DFGIYNVVGGVASSFVFFSSSLSNATQRFLNFELGLGNINSVKNIFNISLLVYAVIALVVLVASEFIGIWLINNKLVIPANRFDSALWVFHAMMASLVVTLLGTVFDSVLIARENMRLYAYIGVWEAVGKLLIVYILDHVDFDKLKLYSGLLLCITVCVKFIPAIFCVCKYPECRIRFYWNFSLFTKLFRFVGWNGLGTAVWAVNEQGMSILLNIFFGPAVNAAKAVATQMNAAINNFGSNFFVAV
;
A
#
# COMPACT_ATOMS: atom_id res chain seq x y z
N ASP A 1 -20.07 10.34 -4.65
CA ASP A 1 -18.62 10.52 -4.57
C ASP A 1 -17.91 9.29 -3.97
N PHE A 2 -18.40 8.73 -2.84
CA PHE A 2 -17.78 7.54 -2.20
C PHE A 2 -17.74 6.30 -3.12
N GLY A 3 -18.77 6.07 -3.94
CA GLY A 3 -18.80 5.00 -4.93
C GLY A 3 -17.71 5.18 -6.01
N ILE A 4 -17.52 6.40 -6.51
CA ILE A 4 -16.47 6.72 -7.48
C ILE A 4 -15.08 6.46 -6.87
N TYR A 5 -14.85 6.94 -5.63
CA TYR A 5 -13.62 6.68 -4.90
C TYR A 5 -13.31 5.17 -4.80
N ASN A 6 -14.30 4.35 -4.45
CA ASN A 6 -14.11 2.90 -4.29
C ASN A 6 -13.87 2.17 -5.63
N VAL A 7 -14.53 2.61 -6.71
CA VAL A 7 -14.33 2.05 -8.04
C VAL A 7 -12.92 2.32 -8.54
N VAL A 8 -12.50 3.59 -8.48
CA VAL A 8 -11.15 4.02 -8.88
C VAL A 8 -10.10 3.40 -7.96
N GLY A 9 -10.38 3.40 -6.64
CA GLY A 9 -9.54 2.78 -5.63
C GLY A 9 -9.43 1.27 -5.80
N GLY A 10 -10.45 0.60 -6.32
CA GLY A 10 -10.42 -0.82 -6.65
C GLY A 10 -9.32 -1.17 -7.66
N VAL A 11 -9.14 -0.32 -8.67
CA VAL A 11 -8.04 -0.49 -9.63
C VAL A 11 -6.67 -0.34 -8.93
N ALA A 12 -6.51 0.70 -8.11
CA ALA A 12 -5.28 0.91 -7.35
C ALA A 12 -5.01 -0.22 -6.35
N SER A 13 -6.05 -0.64 -5.62
CA SER A 13 -5.97 -1.71 -4.61
C SER A 13 -5.60 -3.06 -5.19
N SER A 14 -5.87 -3.29 -6.48
CA SER A 14 -5.45 -4.51 -7.17
C SER A 14 -3.94 -4.73 -7.15
N PHE A 15 -3.16 -3.70 -6.88
CA PHE A 15 -1.70 -3.78 -6.80
C PHE A 15 -1.14 -3.78 -5.36
N VAL A 16 -2.00 -3.57 -4.35
CA VAL A 16 -1.57 -3.51 -2.93
C VAL A 16 -0.99 -4.84 -2.43
N PHE A 17 -1.39 -5.98 -3.02
CA PHE A 17 -0.86 -7.29 -2.63
C PHE A 17 0.67 -7.39 -2.77
N PHE A 18 1.29 -6.58 -3.64
CA PHE A 18 2.74 -6.52 -3.73
C PHE A 18 3.39 -6.07 -2.42
N SER A 19 2.76 -5.15 -1.68
CA SER A 19 3.32 -4.65 -0.40
C SER A 19 3.47 -5.77 0.62
N SER A 20 2.48 -6.64 0.79
CA SER A 20 2.53 -7.75 1.75
C SER A 20 3.55 -8.81 1.34
N SER A 21 3.60 -9.15 0.06
CA SER A 21 4.58 -10.10 -0.48
C SER A 21 6.02 -9.61 -0.31
N LEU A 22 6.24 -8.33 -0.60
CA LEU A 22 7.54 -7.66 -0.43
C LEU A 22 7.94 -7.62 1.04
N SER A 23 7.03 -7.23 1.93
CA SER A 23 7.27 -7.17 3.37
C SER A 23 7.70 -8.52 3.93
N ASN A 24 6.95 -9.58 3.65
CA ASN A 24 7.24 -10.94 4.11
C ASN A 24 8.60 -11.44 3.60
N ALA A 25 8.91 -11.18 2.33
CA ALA A 25 10.21 -11.54 1.76
C ALA A 25 11.35 -10.85 2.51
N THR A 26 11.28 -9.53 2.63
CA THR A 26 12.36 -8.75 3.26
C THR A 26 12.52 -9.10 4.74
N GLN A 27 11.42 -9.22 5.49
CA GLN A 27 11.46 -9.63 6.90
C GLN A 27 12.15 -10.98 7.07
N ARG A 28 11.82 -11.98 6.25
CA ARG A 28 12.45 -13.30 6.34
C ARG A 28 13.96 -13.24 6.16
N PHE A 29 14.43 -12.52 5.14
CA PHE A 29 15.86 -12.41 4.87
C PHE A 29 16.57 -11.57 5.94
N LEU A 30 15.97 -10.48 6.41
CA LEU A 30 16.52 -9.66 7.48
C LEU A 30 16.59 -10.42 8.80
N ASN A 31 15.54 -11.11 9.20
CA ASN A 31 15.49 -11.88 10.44
C ASN A 31 16.57 -12.98 10.47
N PHE A 32 16.77 -13.66 9.35
CA PHE A 32 17.79 -14.70 9.23
C PHE A 32 19.21 -14.14 9.43
N GLU A 33 19.56 -13.07 8.75
CA GLU A 33 20.91 -12.48 8.85
C GLU A 33 21.13 -11.73 10.18
N LEU A 34 20.08 -11.14 10.75
CA LEU A 34 20.12 -10.56 12.10
C LEU A 34 20.36 -11.64 13.15
N GLY A 35 19.71 -12.81 13.03
CA GLY A 35 19.95 -13.95 13.93
C GLY A 35 21.36 -14.50 13.85
N LEU A 36 22.03 -14.39 12.68
CA LEU A 36 23.45 -14.76 12.50
C LEU A 36 24.43 -13.64 12.94
N GLY A 37 23.94 -12.46 13.30
CA GLY A 37 24.77 -11.32 13.67
C GLY A 37 25.52 -10.67 12.50
N ASN A 38 25.17 -10.98 11.25
CA ASN A 38 25.89 -10.53 10.07
C ASN A 38 25.37 -9.17 9.55
N ILE A 39 25.76 -8.09 10.20
CA ILE A 39 25.31 -6.72 9.92
C ILE A 39 25.62 -6.29 8.47
N ASN A 40 26.71 -6.76 7.87
CA ASN A 40 27.03 -6.44 6.49
C ASN A 40 26.04 -7.06 5.50
N SER A 41 25.60 -8.30 5.74
CA SER A 41 24.55 -8.94 4.94
C SER A 41 23.21 -8.25 5.12
N VAL A 42 22.84 -7.84 6.34
CA VAL A 42 21.63 -7.05 6.63
C VAL A 42 21.61 -5.78 5.78
N LYS A 43 22.72 -5.04 5.74
CA LYS A 43 22.87 -3.83 4.93
C LYS A 43 22.70 -4.11 3.43
N ASN A 44 23.28 -5.19 2.94
CA ASN A 44 23.17 -5.58 1.54
C ASN A 44 21.73 -5.98 1.17
N ILE A 45 21.06 -6.74 2.03
CA ILE A 45 19.66 -7.13 1.86
C ILE A 45 18.77 -5.88 1.85
N PHE A 46 18.96 -4.95 2.78
CA PHE A 46 18.20 -3.70 2.82
C PHE A 46 18.30 -2.92 1.49
N ASN A 47 19.54 -2.70 1.01
CA ASN A 47 19.76 -1.93 -0.22
C ASN A 47 19.22 -2.64 -1.48
N ILE A 48 19.37 -3.97 -1.57
CA ILE A 48 18.80 -4.74 -2.68
C ILE A 48 17.28 -4.76 -2.60
N SER A 49 16.69 -4.90 -1.40
CA SER A 49 15.24 -4.83 -1.22
C SER A 49 14.68 -3.48 -1.68
N LEU A 50 15.34 -2.38 -1.31
CA LEU A 50 14.95 -1.05 -1.75
C LEU A 50 14.94 -0.94 -3.28
N LEU A 51 15.96 -1.49 -3.94
CA LEU A 51 16.05 -1.50 -5.40
C LEU A 51 14.97 -2.39 -6.03
N VAL A 52 14.73 -3.59 -5.49
CA VAL A 52 13.64 -4.48 -5.96
C VAL A 52 12.28 -3.77 -5.83
N TYR A 53 12.05 -3.08 -4.72
CA TYR A 53 10.81 -2.35 -4.49
C TYR A 53 10.65 -1.17 -5.45
N ALA A 54 11.74 -0.45 -5.73
CA ALA A 54 11.73 0.64 -6.70
C ALA A 54 11.40 0.12 -8.13
N VAL A 55 11.98 -1.01 -8.53
CA VAL A 55 11.66 -1.65 -9.82
C VAL A 55 10.21 -2.09 -9.88
N ILE A 56 9.70 -2.74 -8.82
CA ILE A 56 8.30 -3.18 -8.76
C ILE A 56 7.36 -1.96 -8.75
N ALA A 57 7.67 -0.92 -7.98
CA ALA A 57 6.87 0.30 -7.95
C ALA A 57 6.79 0.96 -9.34
N LEU A 58 7.92 0.99 -10.08
CA LEU A 58 7.94 1.51 -11.46
C LEU A 58 7.08 0.65 -12.40
N VAL A 59 7.22 -0.68 -12.34
CA VAL A 59 6.42 -1.61 -13.17
C VAL A 59 4.93 -1.47 -12.85
N VAL A 60 4.57 -1.41 -11.57
CA VAL A 60 3.18 -1.22 -11.12
C VAL A 60 2.65 0.12 -11.58
N LEU A 61 3.44 1.21 -11.48
CA LEU A 61 3.04 2.53 -11.93
C LEU A 61 2.76 2.54 -13.43
N VAL A 62 3.67 1.99 -14.23
CA VAL A 62 3.49 1.91 -15.70
C VAL A 62 2.28 1.03 -16.04
N ALA A 63 2.13 -0.14 -15.43
CA ALA A 63 1.00 -1.02 -15.67
C ALA A 63 -0.33 -0.38 -15.28
N SER A 64 -0.36 0.33 -14.14
CA SER A 64 -1.57 1.01 -13.67
C SER A 64 -1.96 2.18 -14.56
N GLU A 65 -1.02 2.96 -15.07
CA GLU A 65 -1.32 4.03 -16.03
C GLU A 65 -1.97 3.46 -17.30
N PHE A 66 -1.44 2.39 -17.88
CA PHE A 66 -2.05 1.78 -19.07
C PHE A 66 -3.40 1.13 -18.76
N ILE A 67 -3.47 0.26 -17.78
CA ILE A 67 -4.67 -0.54 -17.47
C ILE A 67 -5.72 0.34 -16.77
N GLY A 68 -5.31 1.16 -15.81
CA GLY A 68 -6.20 1.97 -15.00
C GLY A 68 -6.87 3.07 -15.81
N ILE A 69 -6.11 3.82 -16.61
CA ILE A 69 -6.67 4.86 -17.46
C ILE A 69 -7.58 4.24 -18.54
N TRP A 70 -7.19 3.11 -19.12
CA TRP A 70 -8.05 2.40 -20.06
C TRP A 70 -9.38 1.95 -19.44
N LEU A 71 -9.37 1.42 -18.21
CA LEU A 71 -10.56 1.03 -17.46
C LEU A 71 -11.46 2.25 -17.16
N ILE A 72 -10.87 3.34 -16.68
CA ILE A 72 -11.58 4.56 -16.32
C ILE A 72 -12.26 5.16 -17.56
N ASN A 73 -11.56 5.19 -18.70
CA ASN A 73 -12.08 5.80 -19.93
C ASN A 73 -13.14 4.95 -20.66
N ASN A 74 -13.01 3.61 -20.61
CA ASN A 74 -13.75 2.75 -21.53
C ASN A 74 -14.74 1.80 -20.83
N LYS A 75 -14.56 1.49 -19.55
CA LYS A 75 -15.34 0.44 -18.88
C LYS A 75 -16.08 0.90 -17.64
N LEU A 76 -15.54 1.87 -16.90
CA LEU A 76 -16.18 2.30 -15.66
C LEU A 76 -17.29 3.32 -15.93
N VAL A 77 -18.41 3.15 -15.23
CA VAL A 77 -19.54 4.08 -15.29
C VAL A 77 -19.28 5.22 -14.32
N ILE A 78 -18.76 6.34 -14.85
CA ILE A 78 -18.48 7.56 -14.08
C ILE A 78 -19.30 8.71 -14.67
N PRO A 79 -20.03 9.50 -13.84
CA PRO A 79 -20.75 10.67 -14.32
C PRO A 79 -19.79 11.69 -14.96
N ALA A 80 -20.17 12.25 -16.13
CA ALA A 80 -19.28 13.13 -16.91
C ALA A 80 -18.78 14.36 -16.13
N ASN A 81 -19.61 14.88 -15.21
CA ASN A 81 -19.26 16.02 -14.36
C ASN A 81 -18.24 15.67 -13.24
N ARG A 82 -17.91 14.40 -13.02
CA ARG A 82 -16.98 13.90 -12.00
C ARG A 82 -15.75 13.22 -12.57
N PHE A 83 -15.61 13.20 -13.89
CA PHE A 83 -14.53 12.50 -14.56
C PHE A 83 -13.14 13.03 -14.18
N ASP A 84 -12.94 14.37 -14.17
CA ASP A 84 -11.69 15.00 -13.77
C ASP A 84 -11.32 14.71 -12.31
N SER A 85 -12.33 14.67 -11.43
CA SER A 85 -12.13 14.32 -10.03
C SER A 85 -11.74 12.85 -9.86
N ALA A 86 -12.29 11.95 -10.68
CA ALA A 86 -11.93 10.53 -10.68
C ALA A 86 -10.47 10.30 -11.14
N LEU A 87 -10.02 11.01 -12.17
CA LEU A 87 -8.63 10.96 -12.63
C LEU A 87 -7.67 11.49 -11.55
N TRP A 88 -8.01 12.59 -10.89
CA TRP A 88 -7.21 13.11 -9.77
C TRP A 88 -7.07 12.08 -8.65
N VAL A 89 -8.18 11.45 -8.26
CA VAL A 89 -8.18 10.38 -7.25
C VAL A 89 -7.29 9.22 -7.66
N PHE A 90 -7.36 8.79 -8.92
CA PHE A 90 -6.53 7.73 -9.45
C PHE A 90 -5.04 8.04 -9.30
N HIS A 91 -4.59 9.20 -9.75
CA HIS A 91 -3.18 9.59 -9.64
C HIS A 91 -2.73 9.75 -8.18
N ALA A 92 -3.58 10.32 -7.30
CA ALA A 92 -3.28 10.41 -5.87
C ALA A 92 -3.13 9.02 -5.22
N MET A 93 -3.98 8.06 -5.60
CA MET A 93 -3.89 6.68 -5.12
C MET A 93 -2.66 5.95 -5.65
N MET A 94 -2.28 6.17 -6.92
CA MET A 94 -1.06 5.62 -7.50
C MET A 94 0.19 6.16 -6.80
N ALA A 95 0.22 7.47 -6.55
CA ALA A 95 1.30 8.09 -5.77
C ALA A 95 1.39 7.51 -4.35
N SER A 96 0.25 7.33 -3.68
CA SER A 96 0.18 6.69 -2.36
C SER A 96 0.69 5.25 -2.39
N LEU A 97 0.38 4.49 -3.43
CA LEU A 97 0.85 3.12 -3.62
C LEU A 97 2.36 3.06 -3.79
N VAL A 98 2.94 3.93 -4.62
CA VAL A 98 4.40 4.01 -4.80
C VAL A 98 5.10 4.34 -3.48
N VAL A 99 4.61 5.35 -2.75
CA VAL A 99 5.14 5.72 -1.43
C VAL A 99 5.04 4.54 -0.45
N THR A 100 3.92 3.83 -0.45
CA THR A 100 3.71 2.65 0.39
C THR A 100 4.69 1.53 0.06
N LEU A 101 4.86 1.21 -1.23
CA LEU A 101 5.81 0.18 -1.67
C LEU A 101 7.23 0.50 -1.21
N LEU A 102 7.71 1.71 -1.46
CA LEU A 102 9.04 2.14 -1.04
C LEU A 102 9.21 2.17 0.49
N GLY A 103 8.17 2.60 1.20
CA GLY A 103 8.16 2.64 2.68
C GLY A 103 8.16 1.27 3.34
N THR A 104 7.64 0.24 2.66
CA THR A 104 7.54 -1.13 3.20
C THR A 104 8.92 -1.74 3.57
N VAL A 105 10.02 -1.31 2.93
CA VAL A 105 11.38 -1.73 3.32
C VAL A 105 11.68 -1.33 4.76
N PHE A 106 11.37 -0.09 5.12
CA PHE A 106 11.62 0.45 6.46
C PHE A 106 10.71 -0.18 7.50
N ASP A 107 9.43 -0.41 7.15
CA ASP A 107 8.51 -1.17 8.02
C ASP A 107 9.05 -2.57 8.30
N SER A 108 9.58 -3.24 7.28
CA SER A 108 10.17 -4.59 7.41
C SER A 108 11.38 -4.59 8.34
N VAL A 109 12.21 -3.53 8.31
CA VAL A 109 13.34 -3.38 9.26
C VAL A 109 12.85 -3.17 10.68
N LEU A 110 11.82 -2.34 10.90
CA LEU A 110 11.25 -2.12 12.23
C LEU A 110 10.74 -3.42 12.85
N ILE A 111 10.03 -4.23 12.05
CA ILE A 111 9.50 -5.52 12.47
C ILE A 111 10.66 -6.51 12.74
N ALA A 112 11.64 -6.58 11.84
CA ALA A 112 12.80 -7.45 12.00
C ALA A 112 13.67 -7.08 13.22
N ARG A 113 13.68 -5.81 13.61
CA ARG A 113 14.34 -5.30 14.82
C ARG A 113 13.44 -5.35 16.07
N GLU A 114 12.24 -5.97 15.96
CA GLU A 114 11.26 -6.09 17.04
C GLU A 114 10.83 -4.75 17.66
N ASN A 115 10.96 -3.64 16.90
CA ASN A 115 10.57 -2.32 17.37
C ASN A 115 9.05 -2.09 17.18
N MET A 116 8.27 -3.00 17.78
CA MET A 116 6.79 -3.00 17.67
C MET A 116 6.17 -1.77 18.30
N ARG A 117 6.85 -1.14 19.29
CA ARG A 117 6.35 0.07 19.94
C ARG A 117 6.21 1.23 18.94
N LEU A 118 7.24 1.48 18.13
CA LEU A 118 7.18 2.54 17.12
C LEU A 118 6.15 2.20 16.04
N TYR A 119 6.12 0.93 15.62
CA TYR A 119 5.13 0.46 14.64
C TYR A 119 3.69 0.70 15.10
N ALA A 120 3.38 0.42 16.38
CA ALA A 120 2.07 0.67 16.97
C ALA A 120 1.73 2.17 17.02
N TYR A 121 2.69 3.03 17.41
CA TYR A 121 2.44 4.47 17.40
C TYR A 121 2.14 5.03 16.01
N ILE A 122 2.84 4.55 14.98
CA ILE A 122 2.58 4.93 13.59
C ILE A 122 1.16 4.52 13.18
N GLY A 123 0.71 3.32 13.55
CA GLY A 123 -0.66 2.86 13.30
C GLY A 123 -1.72 3.74 13.98
N VAL A 124 -1.48 4.14 15.23
CA VAL A 124 -2.37 5.09 15.94
C VAL A 124 -2.41 6.45 15.24
N TRP A 125 -1.24 7.00 14.85
CA TRP A 125 -1.14 8.24 14.09
C TRP A 125 -1.91 8.18 12.76
N GLU A 126 -1.79 7.07 12.04
CA GLU A 126 -2.54 6.84 10.80
C GLU A 126 -4.06 6.84 11.04
N ALA A 127 -4.52 6.15 12.09
CA ALA A 127 -5.94 6.10 12.44
C ALA A 127 -6.49 7.48 12.82
N VAL A 128 -5.77 8.20 13.69
CA VAL A 128 -6.14 9.57 14.10
C VAL A 128 -6.14 10.52 12.90
N GLY A 129 -5.14 10.42 12.03
CA GLY A 129 -5.06 11.22 10.82
C GLY A 129 -6.25 10.98 9.88
N LYS A 130 -6.67 9.72 9.68
CA LYS A 130 -7.86 9.40 8.88
C LYS A 130 -9.14 9.94 9.50
N LEU A 131 -9.29 9.94 10.82
CA LEU A 131 -10.42 10.56 11.52
C LEU A 131 -10.43 12.09 11.33
N LEU A 132 -9.26 12.73 11.43
CA LEU A 132 -9.13 14.17 11.21
C LEU A 132 -9.53 14.56 9.77
N ILE A 133 -9.20 13.73 8.76
CA ILE A 133 -9.65 13.97 7.39
C ILE A 133 -11.18 14.04 7.33
N VAL A 134 -11.87 13.08 7.93
CA VAL A 134 -13.35 13.05 7.91
C VAL A 134 -13.92 14.32 8.54
N TYR A 135 -13.35 14.77 9.66
CA TYR A 135 -13.74 16.00 10.32
C TYR A 135 -13.51 17.25 9.45
N ILE A 136 -12.34 17.33 8.79
CA ILE A 136 -12.00 18.44 7.87
C ILE A 136 -12.98 18.48 6.68
N LEU A 137 -13.33 17.33 6.12
CA LEU A 137 -14.25 17.25 4.97
C LEU A 137 -15.65 17.79 5.27
N ASP A 138 -16.08 17.73 6.52
CA ASP A 138 -17.39 18.23 6.93
C ASP A 138 -17.45 19.77 6.95
N HIS A 139 -16.31 20.42 7.19
CA HIS A 139 -16.20 21.87 7.39
C HIS A 139 -15.71 22.65 6.16
N VAL A 140 -15.42 21.97 5.05
CA VAL A 140 -14.84 22.62 3.85
C VAL A 140 -15.76 22.45 2.65
N ASP A 141 -16.04 23.58 1.95
CA ASP A 141 -16.87 23.61 0.74
C ASP A 141 -16.11 23.33 -0.57
N PHE A 142 -14.98 22.68 -0.49
CA PHE A 142 -14.20 22.26 -1.66
C PHE A 142 -14.75 20.94 -2.26
N ASP A 143 -14.28 20.57 -3.46
CA ASP A 143 -14.57 19.25 -4.03
C ASP A 143 -14.07 18.15 -3.05
N LYS A 144 -15.03 17.60 -2.30
CA LYS A 144 -14.77 16.64 -1.21
C LYS A 144 -13.99 15.41 -1.70
N LEU A 145 -14.19 15.02 -2.95
CA LEU A 145 -13.52 13.86 -3.52
C LEU A 145 -12.01 14.11 -3.77
N LYS A 146 -11.68 15.27 -4.33
CA LYS A 146 -10.28 15.69 -4.56
C LYS A 146 -9.56 15.96 -3.25
N LEU A 147 -10.22 16.66 -2.32
CA LEU A 147 -9.65 16.97 -1.01
C LEU A 147 -9.38 15.70 -0.21
N TYR A 148 -10.32 14.75 -0.19
CA TYR A 148 -10.17 13.48 0.51
C TYR A 148 -8.96 12.68 0.03
N SER A 149 -8.83 12.50 -1.29
CA SER A 149 -7.71 11.74 -1.86
C SER A 149 -6.36 12.43 -1.64
N GLY A 150 -6.31 13.76 -1.73
CA GLY A 150 -5.10 14.54 -1.46
C GLY A 150 -4.65 14.45 0.00
N LEU A 151 -5.59 14.58 0.96
CA LEU A 151 -5.29 14.43 2.38
C LEU A 151 -4.85 13.01 2.75
N LEU A 152 -5.45 11.99 2.14
CA LEU A 152 -5.00 10.60 2.32
C LEU A 152 -3.58 10.39 1.80
N LEU A 153 -3.23 10.97 0.65
CA LEU A 153 -1.87 10.95 0.14
C LEU A 153 -0.89 11.60 1.14
N CYS A 154 -1.23 12.78 1.67
CA CYS A 154 -0.40 13.46 2.68
C CYS A 154 -0.18 12.59 3.92
N ILE A 155 -1.23 11.95 4.45
CA ILE A 155 -1.09 11.03 5.59
C ILE A 155 -0.20 9.85 5.24
N THR A 156 -0.40 9.23 4.07
CA THR A 156 0.44 8.10 3.63
C THR A 156 1.91 8.49 3.55
N VAL A 157 2.22 9.65 2.99
CA VAL A 157 3.58 10.19 2.94
C VAL A 157 4.13 10.35 4.37
N CYS A 158 3.42 11.03 5.27
CA CYS A 158 3.87 11.23 6.64
C CYS A 158 4.13 9.90 7.37
N VAL A 159 3.18 8.96 7.28
CA VAL A 159 3.24 7.64 7.92
C VAL A 159 4.44 6.82 7.42
N LYS A 160 4.81 6.93 6.13
CA LYS A 160 5.95 6.20 5.57
C LYS A 160 7.29 6.92 5.76
N PHE A 161 7.29 8.25 5.89
CA PHE A 161 8.50 9.01 6.18
C PHE A 161 9.00 8.84 7.62
N ILE A 162 8.10 8.70 8.60
CA ILE A 162 8.47 8.52 10.01
C ILE A 162 9.38 7.29 10.20
N PRO A 163 8.99 6.05 9.78
CA PRO A 163 9.87 4.89 9.89
C PRO A 163 11.13 5.02 9.05
N ALA A 164 11.07 5.68 7.89
CA ALA A 164 12.24 5.88 7.05
C ALA A 164 13.30 6.73 7.74
N ILE A 165 12.92 7.90 8.26
CA ILE A 165 13.84 8.78 9.00
C ILE A 165 14.38 8.06 10.24
N PHE A 166 13.51 7.42 11.02
CA PHE A 166 13.92 6.70 12.22
C PHE A 166 14.93 5.59 11.93
N CYS A 167 14.68 4.78 10.90
CA CYS A 167 15.58 3.69 10.52
C CYS A 167 16.95 4.21 10.05
N VAL A 168 16.97 5.25 9.21
CA VAL A 168 18.23 5.83 8.70
C VAL A 168 19.05 6.47 9.82
N CYS A 169 18.39 7.12 10.80
CA CYS A 169 19.08 7.75 11.92
C CYS A 169 19.57 6.75 12.97
N LYS A 170 18.77 5.72 13.27
CA LYS A 170 19.05 4.79 14.38
C LYS A 170 19.86 3.57 13.95
N TYR A 171 19.64 3.07 12.74
CA TYR A 171 20.25 1.82 12.27
C TYR A 171 21.26 2.10 11.15
N PRO A 172 22.57 1.91 11.40
CA PRO A 172 23.63 2.19 10.42
C PRO A 172 23.52 1.30 9.16
N GLU A 173 22.87 0.15 9.27
CA GLU A 173 22.57 -0.74 8.15
C GLU A 173 21.54 -0.18 7.18
N CYS A 174 20.69 0.76 7.61
CA CYS A 174 19.68 1.40 6.77
C CYS A 174 20.22 2.58 5.96
N ARG A 175 21.53 2.83 5.99
CA ARG A 175 22.14 3.84 5.13
C ARG A 175 22.06 3.41 3.68
N ILE A 176 21.40 4.23 2.87
CA ILE A 176 21.21 3.97 1.45
C ILE A 176 22.57 4.01 0.74
N ARG A 177 22.94 2.88 0.14
CA ARG A 177 24.09 2.74 -0.74
C ARG A 177 23.70 1.94 -1.95
N PHE A 178 24.17 2.34 -3.12
CA PHE A 178 24.00 1.51 -4.30
C PHE A 178 24.83 0.23 -4.15
N TYR A 179 24.14 -0.89 -3.96
CA TYR A 179 24.74 -2.21 -3.90
C TYR A 179 24.02 -3.13 -4.86
N TRP A 180 24.75 -3.71 -5.77
CA TRP A 180 24.20 -4.64 -6.75
C TRP A 180 24.79 -6.03 -6.56
N ASN A 181 23.93 -7.02 -6.38
CA ASN A 181 24.29 -8.43 -6.38
C ASN A 181 23.17 -9.21 -7.09
N PHE A 182 23.47 -9.70 -8.27
CA PHE A 182 22.49 -10.37 -9.11
C PHE A 182 21.90 -11.63 -8.46
N SER A 183 22.71 -12.40 -7.71
CA SER A 183 22.25 -13.59 -7.00
C SER A 183 21.22 -13.27 -5.90
N LEU A 184 21.50 -12.27 -5.06
CA LEU A 184 20.55 -11.83 -4.04
C LEU A 184 19.31 -11.18 -4.64
N PHE A 185 19.46 -10.37 -5.68
CA PHE A 185 18.35 -9.77 -6.41
C PHE A 185 17.40 -10.84 -6.96
N THR A 186 17.95 -11.84 -7.65
CA THR A 186 17.15 -12.92 -8.24
C THR A 186 16.46 -13.77 -7.17
N LYS A 187 17.14 -14.04 -6.04
CA LYS A 187 16.52 -14.78 -4.92
C LYS A 187 15.35 -14.01 -4.31
N LEU A 188 15.52 -12.72 -4.02
CA LEU A 188 14.45 -11.86 -3.49
C LEU A 188 13.31 -11.73 -4.50
N PHE A 189 13.60 -11.40 -5.75
CA PHE A 189 12.60 -11.21 -6.79
C PHE A 189 11.79 -12.48 -7.04
N ARG A 190 12.45 -13.65 -7.11
CA ARG A 190 11.79 -14.95 -7.27
C ARG A 190 10.89 -15.28 -6.07
N PHE A 191 11.35 -14.98 -4.84
CA PHE A 191 10.54 -15.22 -3.65
C PHE A 191 9.32 -14.29 -3.61
N VAL A 192 9.50 -13.00 -3.90
CA VAL A 192 8.40 -12.02 -4.02
C VAL A 192 7.41 -12.45 -5.09
N GLY A 193 7.88 -12.85 -6.26
CA GLY A 193 7.03 -13.28 -7.36
C GLY A 193 6.20 -14.50 -6.99
N TRP A 194 6.81 -15.51 -6.39
CA TRP A 194 6.11 -16.73 -6.00
C TRP A 194 5.09 -16.50 -4.88
N ASN A 195 5.50 -15.75 -3.85
CA ASN A 195 4.60 -15.40 -2.75
C ASN A 195 3.48 -14.43 -3.22
N GLY A 196 3.83 -13.53 -4.16
CA GLY A 196 2.90 -12.61 -4.79
C GLY A 196 1.80 -13.31 -5.59
N LEU A 197 2.10 -14.41 -6.28
CA LEU A 197 1.08 -15.18 -6.99
C LEU A 197 -0.03 -15.69 -6.06
N GLY A 198 0.32 -16.18 -4.87
CA GLY A 198 -0.66 -16.63 -3.88
C GLY A 198 -1.57 -15.49 -3.39
N THR A 199 -1.00 -14.32 -3.12
CA THR A 199 -1.75 -13.15 -2.66
C THR A 199 -2.51 -12.45 -3.79
N ALA A 200 -2.00 -12.54 -5.02
CA ALA A 200 -2.65 -11.96 -6.21
C ALA A 200 -4.01 -12.59 -6.50
N VAL A 201 -4.15 -13.91 -6.37
CA VAL A 201 -5.42 -14.61 -6.58
C VAL A 201 -6.52 -14.05 -5.68
N TRP A 202 -6.20 -13.82 -4.40
CA TRP A 202 -7.15 -13.24 -3.46
C TRP A 202 -7.49 -11.78 -3.83
N ALA A 203 -6.49 -10.97 -4.15
CA ALA A 203 -6.68 -9.58 -4.54
C ALA A 203 -7.52 -9.43 -5.82
N VAL A 204 -7.26 -10.27 -6.83
CA VAL A 204 -8.04 -10.29 -8.08
C VAL A 204 -9.49 -10.67 -7.82
N ASN A 205 -9.76 -11.63 -6.93
CA ASN A 205 -11.12 -11.99 -6.58
C ASN A 205 -11.87 -10.81 -5.93
N GLU A 206 -11.30 -10.18 -4.91
CA GLU A 206 -11.94 -9.07 -4.19
C GLU A 206 -12.13 -7.83 -5.08
N GLN A 207 -11.10 -7.44 -5.79
CA GLN A 207 -11.14 -6.23 -6.63
C GLN A 207 -11.87 -6.47 -7.95
N GLY A 208 -11.72 -7.65 -8.52
CA GLY A 208 -12.47 -8.06 -9.71
C GLY A 208 -13.97 -8.00 -9.48
N MET A 209 -14.45 -8.46 -8.31
CA MET A 209 -15.85 -8.34 -7.93
C MET A 209 -16.32 -6.87 -7.85
N SER A 210 -15.48 -5.97 -7.35
CA SER A 210 -15.81 -4.53 -7.28
C SER A 210 -15.91 -3.90 -8.68
N ILE A 211 -15.02 -4.28 -9.59
CA ILE A 211 -15.04 -3.83 -10.98
C ILE A 211 -16.31 -4.35 -11.70
N LEU A 212 -16.62 -5.64 -11.55
CA LEU A 212 -17.80 -6.25 -12.14
C LEU A 212 -19.10 -5.61 -11.62
N LEU A 213 -19.20 -5.40 -10.31
CA LEU A 213 -20.36 -4.73 -9.72
C LEU A 213 -20.53 -3.30 -10.26
N ASN A 214 -19.44 -2.56 -10.49
CA ASN A 214 -19.54 -1.25 -11.10
C ASN A 214 -20.04 -1.32 -12.56
N ILE A 215 -19.47 -2.23 -13.35
CA ILE A 215 -19.82 -2.37 -14.78
C ILE A 215 -21.30 -2.76 -14.96
N PHE A 216 -21.81 -3.71 -14.15
CA PHE A 216 -23.17 -4.24 -14.31
C PHE A 216 -24.23 -3.48 -13.51
N PHE A 217 -23.90 -2.94 -12.36
CA PHE A 217 -24.88 -2.34 -11.42
C PHE A 217 -24.60 -0.87 -11.08
N GLY A 218 -23.47 -0.34 -11.55
CA GLY A 218 -23.09 1.05 -11.35
C GLY A 218 -22.48 1.37 -9.97
N PRO A 219 -22.09 2.65 -9.73
CA PRO A 219 -21.33 3.05 -8.58
C PRO A 219 -22.09 2.98 -7.23
N ALA A 220 -23.43 3.02 -7.25
CA ALA A 220 -24.24 2.97 -6.03
C ALA A 220 -24.16 1.61 -5.33
N VAL A 221 -24.27 0.50 -6.09
CA VAL A 221 -24.16 -0.86 -5.55
C VAL A 221 -22.73 -1.12 -5.08
N ASN A 222 -21.74 -0.62 -5.80
CA ASN A 222 -20.36 -0.73 -5.41
C ASN A 222 -20.06 0.03 -4.10
N ALA A 223 -20.67 1.18 -3.88
CA ALA A 223 -20.58 1.90 -2.61
C ALA A 223 -21.16 1.09 -1.44
N ALA A 224 -22.31 0.44 -1.64
CA ALA A 224 -22.90 -0.44 -0.62
C ALA A 224 -21.99 -1.63 -0.28
N LYS A 225 -21.38 -2.29 -1.30
CA LYS A 225 -20.38 -3.33 -1.08
C LYS A 225 -19.17 -2.81 -0.29
N ALA A 226 -18.68 -1.63 -0.63
CA ALA A 226 -17.52 -1.04 0.03
C ALA A 226 -17.77 -0.79 1.53
N VAL A 227 -18.96 -0.31 1.90
CA VAL A 227 -19.34 -0.15 3.31
C VAL A 227 -19.38 -1.51 4.02
N ALA A 228 -20.02 -2.52 3.41
CA ALA A 228 -20.07 -3.87 3.98
C ALA A 228 -18.67 -4.48 4.16
N THR A 229 -17.78 -4.27 3.20
CA THR A 229 -16.39 -4.74 3.27
C THR A 229 -15.60 -4.03 4.37
N GLN A 230 -15.81 -2.72 4.56
CA GLN A 230 -15.18 -1.96 5.64
C GLN A 230 -15.65 -2.43 7.02
N MET A 231 -16.94 -2.71 7.19
CA MET A 231 -17.46 -3.26 8.44
C MET A 231 -16.87 -4.64 8.73
N ASN A 232 -16.81 -5.51 7.72
CA ASN A 232 -16.19 -6.84 7.84
C ASN A 232 -14.70 -6.73 8.20
N ALA A 233 -13.95 -5.83 7.54
CA ALA A 233 -12.55 -5.59 7.84
C ALA A 233 -12.33 -5.08 9.28
N ALA A 234 -13.20 -4.20 9.78
CA ALA A 234 -13.12 -3.71 11.15
C ALA A 234 -13.30 -4.84 12.18
N ILE A 235 -14.28 -5.73 11.95
CA ILE A 235 -14.54 -6.90 12.81
C ILE A 235 -13.36 -7.89 12.75
N ASN A 236 -12.86 -8.19 11.56
CA ASN A 236 -11.73 -9.10 11.37
C ASN A 236 -10.44 -8.55 11.98
N ASN A 237 -10.16 -7.25 11.86
CA ASN A 237 -9.00 -6.62 12.49
C ASN A 237 -9.08 -6.70 14.02
N PHE A 238 -10.27 -6.54 14.59
CA PHE A 238 -10.46 -6.74 16.03
C PHE A 238 -10.18 -8.19 16.44
N GLY A 239 -10.71 -9.15 15.71
CA GLY A 239 -10.48 -10.58 15.96
C GLY A 239 -9.01 -10.99 15.78
N SER A 240 -8.35 -10.54 14.72
CA SER A 240 -6.96 -10.92 14.42
C SER A 240 -5.97 -10.46 15.47
N ASN A 241 -6.22 -9.31 16.13
CA ASN A 241 -5.37 -8.83 17.23
C ASN A 241 -5.38 -9.77 18.44
N PHE A 242 -6.47 -10.52 18.67
CA PHE A 242 -6.51 -11.54 19.71
C PHE A 242 -5.75 -12.81 19.30
N PHE A 243 -5.78 -13.19 18.02
CA PHE A 243 -5.06 -14.38 17.54
C PHE A 243 -3.54 -14.21 17.49
N VAL A 244 -3.06 -12.99 17.34
CA VAL A 244 -1.61 -12.70 17.36
C VAL A 244 -1.05 -12.68 18.79
N ALA A 245 -1.89 -12.50 19.80
CA ALA A 245 -1.49 -12.41 21.20
C ALA A 245 -1.44 -13.80 21.91
N VAL A 246 -1.85 -14.87 21.24
CA VAL A 246 -1.81 -16.26 21.71
C VAL A 246 -0.74 -17.04 20.96
#